data_f93b07e7249f885a4d2f5fc2543a8f6e
#
_entry.id   f93b07e7249f885a4d2f5fc2543a8f6e
#
_cell.length_a   1.000
_cell.length_b   1.000
_cell.length_c   1.000
_cell.angle_alpha   90.00
_cell.angle_beta   90.00
_cell.angle_gamma   90.00
#
_symmetry.space_group_name_H-M   'P 1'
#
loop_
_entity.id
_entity.type
_entity.pdbx_description
1 polymer ?
#
loop_
_entity_poly.entity_id
_entity_poly.type
_entity_poly.pdbx_seq_one_letter_code
_entity_poly.pdbx_strand_id
1 'polypeptide(L)'
;SGSDQPMQRDGTIISYNGEVYNYKEIRLELESLGYVFTSIGDTEVVLYAWQEWGDLAFEKFDGMFVIAIFDGEVLTISSDRFGEKTLYYAITENAIYISSELSTLVKELSLPPNNSKEIDTLFMLYGYIPGPKTYYKNTYKLQPAEVIKIKSGSILSKHTYWTLPSYKKTHGIVKRPSKNDLSIIRNALIESLEMRLHADVPMCLFLSGGVDSALVASILKFELNKNIDCVTVAFKGNDSLDESSQALEVSNFLGLSHEIVNVDSSHHTDIVKEVINMFGQPFETTTSLIVRDMTAAVSDKYKVGLTGFGADEVFSGYGKHAYAYKYRKFLNANNFFRFLVKYIARYLILDRGGRLSNWSHSMLGVDFNERYFAIKLFPTIRELRKLPEYWNIVNSTFFSYKDIVRLVYKFELMNALPDSRCVSNDLGSMNSSFELRTPFLSKKIVEATNKIDYRKFVAFGQKEILRSLLKEYLPDS
;
A
#
# COMPACT_ATOMS: atom_id res chain seq x y z
N SER A 1 -7.95 -10.08 -29.15
CA SER A 1 -7.62 -9.18 -28.07
C SER A 1 -7.35 -7.76 -28.58
N GLY A 2 -6.37 -7.35 -29.30
CA GLY A 2 -6.11 -5.96 -29.72
C GLY A 2 -5.52 -5.09 -28.60
N SER A 3 -5.03 -5.71 -27.49
CA SER A 3 -4.39 -5.01 -26.36
C SER A 3 -2.91 -5.37 -26.27
N ASP A 4 -2.31 -5.82 -27.37
CA ASP A 4 -0.88 -6.16 -27.40
C ASP A 4 -0.03 -4.91 -27.14
N GLN A 5 1.04 -5.07 -26.38
CA GLN A 5 1.94 -3.98 -25.99
C GLN A 5 3.37 -4.27 -26.48
N PRO A 6 4.12 -3.19 -26.81
CA PRO A 6 3.73 -1.79 -26.76
C PRO A 6 2.66 -1.45 -27.82
N MET A 7 1.61 -0.73 -27.41
CA MET A 7 0.56 -0.25 -28.32
C MET A 7 0.95 1.08 -28.94
N GLN A 8 0.67 1.24 -30.22
CA GLN A 8 0.93 2.50 -30.94
C GLN A 8 -0.33 3.03 -31.61
N ARG A 9 -0.61 4.33 -31.44
CA ARG A 9 -1.68 5.09 -32.11
C ARG A 9 -1.20 6.50 -32.39
N ASP A 10 -1.41 6.98 -33.59
CA ASP A 10 -1.12 8.36 -34.03
C ASP A 10 0.27 8.87 -33.61
N GLY A 11 1.30 8.01 -33.77
CA GLY A 11 2.68 8.33 -33.42
C GLY A 11 3.04 8.21 -31.93
N THR A 12 2.06 7.98 -31.06
CA THR A 12 2.28 7.78 -29.63
C THR A 12 2.36 6.29 -29.29
N ILE A 13 3.31 5.92 -28.44
CA ILE A 13 3.55 4.53 -28.02
C ILE A 13 3.32 4.44 -26.52
N ILE A 14 2.59 3.41 -26.06
CA ILE A 14 2.38 3.12 -24.66
C ILE A 14 2.89 1.73 -24.30
N SER A 15 3.55 1.64 -23.13
CA SER A 15 3.77 0.41 -22.37
C SER A 15 3.15 0.58 -20.99
N TYR A 16 2.29 -0.32 -20.59
CA TYR A 16 1.42 -0.19 -19.45
C TYR A 16 1.35 -1.52 -18.67
N ASN A 17 1.51 -1.45 -17.37
CA ASN A 17 1.33 -2.59 -16.46
C ASN A 17 0.32 -2.20 -15.39
N GLY A 18 -0.82 -2.88 -15.34
CA GLY A 18 -1.88 -2.62 -14.38
C GLY A 18 -3.28 -2.66 -14.97
N GLU A 19 -4.20 -2.00 -14.30
CA GLU A 19 -5.63 -1.91 -14.65
C GLU A 19 -6.17 -0.53 -14.27
N VAL A 20 -6.81 0.16 -15.22
CA VAL A 20 -7.61 1.38 -14.98
C VAL A 20 -9.07 0.97 -14.87
N TYR A 21 -9.57 0.78 -13.66
CA TYR A 21 -10.89 0.20 -13.38
C TYR A 21 -12.06 1.01 -13.94
N ASN A 22 -11.93 2.34 -13.99
CA ASN A 22 -12.96 3.22 -14.55
C ASN A 22 -12.81 3.49 -16.05
N TYR A 23 -12.08 2.63 -16.79
CA TYR A 23 -11.81 2.83 -18.21
C TYR A 23 -13.10 2.93 -19.06
N LYS A 24 -14.19 2.26 -18.67
CA LYS A 24 -15.45 2.31 -19.41
C LYS A 24 -16.09 3.71 -19.38
N GLU A 25 -16.02 4.37 -18.22
CA GLU A 25 -16.51 5.74 -18.06
C GLU A 25 -15.68 6.72 -18.91
N ILE A 26 -14.35 6.55 -18.84
CA ILE A 26 -13.39 7.37 -19.61
C ILE A 26 -13.59 7.13 -21.12
N ARG A 27 -13.82 5.90 -21.53
CA ARG A 27 -14.12 5.54 -22.92
C ARG A 27 -15.34 6.27 -23.44
N LEU A 28 -16.45 6.26 -22.71
CA LEU A 28 -17.66 6.99 -23.10
C LEU A 28 -17.43 8.49 -23.23
N GLU A 29 -16.62 9.08 -22.34
CA GLU A 29 -16.23 10.50 -22.44
C GLU A 29 -15.43 10.76 -23.73
N LEU A 30 -14.43 9.92 -24.04
CA LEU A 30 -13.62 10.04 -25.26
C LEU A 30 -14.44 9.77 -26.53
N GLU A 31 -15.36 8.80 -26.55
CA GLU A 31 -16.28 8.58 -27.67
C GLU A 31 -17.16 9.81 -27.95
N SER A 32 -17.59 10.50 -26.87
CA SER A 32 -18.32 11.77 -27.02
C SER A 32 -17.50 12.90 -27.65
N LEU A 33 -16.16 12.82 -27.53
CA LEU A 33 -15.20 13.75 -28.16
C LEU A 33 -14.79 13.32 -29.58
N GLY A 34 -15.31 12.19 -30.07
CA GLY A 34 -15.07 11.72 -31.42
C GLY A 34 -13.99 10.65 -31.58
N TYR A 35 -13.43 10.12 -30.47
CA TYR A 35 -12.47 9.02 -30.54
C TYR A 35 -13.15 7.73 -30.96
N VAL A 36 -12.49 6.95 -31.82
CA VAL A 36 -12.96 5.64 -32.29
C VAL A 36 -12.00 4.57 -31.79
N PHE A 37 -12.52 3.63 -31.05
CA PHE A 37 -11.75 2.54 -30.48
C PHE A 37 -11.74 1.29 -31.36
N THR A 38 -10.60 0.61 -31.41
CA THR A 38 -10.42 -0.65 -32.13
C THR A 38 -10.28 -1.86 -31.21
N SER A 39 -10.05 -1.62 -29.93
CA SER A 39 -9.96 -2.64 -28.89
C SER A 39 -11.05 -2.45 -27.83
N ILE A 40 -11.26 -3.47 -26.99
CA ILE A 40 -12.18 -3.42 -25.84
C ILE A 40 -11.46 -3.19 -24.52
N GLY A 41 -10.13 -3.27 -24.51
CA GLY A 41 -9.30 -3.14 -23.30
C GLY A 41 -9.10 -1.71 -22.86
N ASP A 42 -8.54 -1.55 -21.67
CA ASP A 42 -8.25 -0.26 -21.05
C ASP A 42 -6.99 0.42 -21.62
N THR A 43 -6.03 -0.33 -22.17
CA THR A 43 -4.77 0.22 -22.72
C THR A 43 -5.00 1.29 -23.79
N GLU A 44 -5.92 1.05 -24.73
CA GLU A 44 -6.26 2.03 -25.77
C GLU A 44 -6.96 3.26 -25.19
N VAL A 45 -7.79 3.05 -24.15
CA VAL A 45 -8.45 4.14 -23.42
C VAL A 45 -7.43 5.00 -22.69
N VAL A 46 -6.46 4.39 -22.02
CA VAL A 46 -5.37 5.11 -21.34
C VAL A 46 -4.56 5.96 -22.34
N LEU A 47 -4.24 5.38 -23.49
CA LEU A 47 -3.47 6.07 -24.54
C LEU A 47 -4.22 7.29 -25.07
N TYR A 48 -5.49 7.11 -25.46
CA TYR A 48 -6.31 8.22 -25.98
C TYR A 48 -6.65 9.27 -24.90
N ALA A 49 -6.85 8.85 -23.66
CA ALA A 49 -7.02 9.77 -22.55
C ALA A 49 -5.80 10.68 -22.35
N TRP A 50 -4.59 10.10 -22.49
CA TRP A 50 -3.38 10.89 -22.40
C TRP A 50 -3.18 11.80 -23.62
N GLN A 51 -3.54 11.36 -24.83
CA GLN A 51 -3.50 12.20 -26.01
C GLN A 51 -4.46 13.41 -25.91
N GLU A 52 -5.65 13.20 -25.32
CA GLU A 52 -6.66 14.26 -25.18
C GLU A 52 -6.32 15.24 -24.04
N TRP A 53 -5.96 14.72 -22.86
CA TRP A 53 -5.83 15.54 -21.65
C TRP A 53 -4.40 15.70 -21.13
N GLY A 54 -3.41 15.06 -21.77
CA GLY A 54 -2.03 15.07 -21.28
C GLY A 54 -1.93 14.49 -19.87
N ASP A 55 -1.13 15.13 -19.03
CA ASP A 55 -0.91 14.68 -17.65
C ASP A 55 -2.18 14.73 -16.77
N LEU A 56 -3.20 15.53 -17.14
CA LEU A 56 -4.49 15.58 -16.43
C LEU A 56 -5.26 14.26 -16.55
N ALA A 57 -4.94 13.41 -17.53
CA ALA A 57 -5.52 12.06 -17.63
C ALA A 57 -5.26 11.23 -16.37
N PHE A 58 -4.07 11.35 -15.76
CA PHE A 58 -3.73 10.59 -14.56
C PHE A 58 -4.62 10.92 -13.34
N GLU A 59 -5.15 12.16 -13.29
CA GLU A 59 -6.12 12.53 -12.23
C GLU A 59 -7.50 11.88 -12.42
N LYS A 60 -7.84 11.52 -13.67
CA LYS A 60 -9.10 10.84 -14.00
C LYS A 60 -9.08 9.35 -13.72
N PHE A 61 -7.93 8.70 -13.84
CA PHE A 61 -7.82 7.25 -13.67
C PHE A 61 -8.08 6.82 -12.22
N ASP A 62 -8.88 5.78 -12.00
CA ASP A 62 -8.95 5.02 -10.76
C ASP A 62 -8.48 3.60 -11.05
N GLY A 63 -7.33 3.23 -10.52
CA GLY A 63 -6.66 1.98 -10.88
C GLY A 63 -5.34 1.78 -10.17
N MET A 64 -4.74 0.64 -10.45
CA MET A 64 -3.38 0.27 -10.08
C MET A 64 -2.55 0.19 -11.35
N PHE A 65 -1.54 1.03 -11.49
CA PHE A 65 -0.80 1.11 -12.74
C PHE A 65 0.59 1.71 -12.63
N VAL A 66 1.45 1.30 -13.56
CA VAL A 66 2.59 2.08 -14.02
C VAL A 66 2.51 2.20 -15.54
N ILE A 67 2.72 3.39 -16.04
CA ILE A 67 2.52 3.76 -17.44
C ILE A 67 3.79 4.42 -17.96
N ALA A 68 4.20 4.05 -19.16
CA ALA A 68 5.25 4.70 -19.94
C ALA A 68 4.70 5.05 -21.32
N ILE A 69 4.64 6.34 -21.65
CA ILE A 69 4.12 6.86 -22.93
C ILE A 69 5.22 7.67 -23.63
N PHE A 70 5.46 7.35 -24.88
CA PHE A 70 6.42 8.07 -25.74
C PHE A 70 5.70 8.70 -26.93
N ASP A 71 5.77 10.01 -27.08
CA ASP A 71 5.12 10.78 -28.14
C ASP A 71 6.01 11.05 -29.37
N GLY A 72 7.15 10.36 -29.46
CA GLY A 72 8.17 10.57 -30.48
C GLY A 72 9.31 11.49 -30.03
N GLU A 73 9.13 12.25 -28.95
CA GLU A 73 10.13 13.19 -28.43
C GLU A 73 10.34 13.05 -26.91
N VAL A 74 9.27 12.93 -26.16
CA VAL A 74 9.26 12.89 -24.69
C VAL A 74 8.72 11.54 -24.22
N LEU A 75 9.44 10.93 -23.30
CA LEU A 75 8.95 9.78 -22.54
C LEU A 75 8.32 10.28 -21.23
N THR A 76 7.02 10.04 -21.07
CA THR A 76 6.29 10.31 -19.82
C THR A 76 6.08 9.00 -19.07
N ILE A 77 6.54 8.93 -17.82
CA ILE A 77 6.28 7.80 -16.91
C ILE A 77 5.42 8.25 -15.74
N SER A 78 4.47 7.41 -15.33
CA SER A 78 3.57 7.70 -14.21
C SER A 78 3.23 6.43 -13.43
N SER A 79 2.93 6.60 -12.14
CA SER A 79 2.49 5.56 -11.21
C SER A 79 1.11 5.90 -10.64
N ASP A 80 0.37 4.88 -10.20
CA ASP A 80 -0.91 5.06 -9.53
C ASP A 80 -0.81 5.82 -8.20
N ARG A 81 -1.97 6.18 -7.61
CA ARG A 81 -2.05 7.02 -6.40
C ARG A 81 -1.41 6.43 -5.17
N PHE A 82 -1.33 5.11 -5.07
CA PHE A 82 -0.85 4.40 -3.88
C PHE A 82 0.45 3.64 -4.13
N GLY A 83 0.95 3.63 -5.37
CA GLY A 83 2.12 2.85 -5.77
C GLY A 83 1.84 1.34 -5.66
N GLU A 84 0.61 0.93 -6.02
CA GLU A 84 0.21 -0.49 -6.04
C GLU A 84 1.05 -1.28 -7.04
N LYS A 85 1.36 -0.66 -8.19
CA LYS A 85 2.34 -1.16 -9.16
C LYS A 85 3.68 -0.48 -9.00
N THR A 86 4.77 -1.22 -9.18
CA THR A 86 6.14 -0.73 -9.02
C THR A 86 6.77 -0.32 -10.35
N LEU A 87 7.53 0.78 -10.34
CA LEU A 87 8.42 1.17 -11.43
C LEU A 87 9.73 1.71 -10.87
N TYR A 88 10.83 1.23 -11.42
CA TYR A 88 12.17 1.72 -11.13
C TYR A 88 12.79 2.32 -12.38
N TYR A 89 13.67 3.32 -12.20
CA TYR A 89 14.43 3.90 -13.29
C TYR A 89 15.88 4.12 -12.89
N ALA A 90 16.79 3.82 -13.81
CA ALA A 90 18.23 4.02 -13.66
C ALA A 90 18.72 5.05 -14.65
N ILE A 91 19.48 6.06 -14.16
CA ILE A 91 20.06 7.12 -14.97
C ILE A 91 21.53 6.74 -15.22
N THR A 92 21.87 6.55 -16.50
CA THR A 92 23.23 6.34 -16.96
C THR A 92 23.70 7.59 -17.76
N GLU A 93 24.95 7.57 -18.21
CA GLU A 93 25.50 8.70 -19.00
C GLU A 93 24.72 8.96 -20.30
N ASN A 94 24.19 7.90 -20.92
CA ASN A 94 23.63 7.98 -22.28
C ASN A 94 22.12 7.70 -22.35
N ALA A 95 21.51 7.15 -21.29
CA ALA A 95 20.11 6.71 -21.33
C ALA A 95 19.51 6.63 -19.94
N ILE A 96 18.15 6.64 -19.91
CA ILE A 96 17.37 6.26 -18.75
C ILE A 96 16.70 4.92 -19.07
N TYR A 97 16.92 3.94 -18.19
CA TYR A 97 16.31 2.63 -18.27
C TYR A 97 15.17 2.54 -17.25
N ILE A 98 14.09 1.89 -17.63
CA ILE A 98 12.90 1.72 -16.77
C ILE A 98 12.55 0.22 -16.68
N SER A 99 12.09 -0.22 -15.52
CA SER A 99 11.59 -1.57 -15.30
C SER A 99 10.61 -1.62 -14.13
N SER A 100 9.65 -2.52 -14.17
CA SER A 100 8.78 -2.81 -13.02
C SER A 100 9.55 -3.46 -11.87
N GLU A 101 10.69 -4.11 -12.15
CA GLU A 101 11.51 -4.83 -11.17
C GLU A 101 12.91 -4.23 -11.07
N LEU A 102 13.34 -3.91 -9.84
CA LEU A 102 14.70 -3.44 -9.58
C LEU A 102 15.74 -4.52 -9.88
N SER A 103 15.43 -5.78 -9.54
CA SER A 103 16.30 -6.93 -9.80
C SER A 103 16.73 -7.04 -11.26
N THR A 104 15.82 -6.76 -12.19
CA THR A 104 16.09 -6.74 -13.63
C THR A 104 17.07 -5.63 -14.01
N LEU A 105 16.86 -4.38 -13.53
CA LEU A 105 17.80 -3.28 -13.80
C LEU A 105 19.18 -3.56 -13.23
N VAL A 106 19.24 -4.11 -12.02
CA VAL A 106 20.51 -4.45 -11.36
C VAL A 106 21.31 -5.46 -12.18
N LYS A 107 20.63 -6.51 -12.66
CA LYS A 107 21.25 -7.58 -13.44
C LYS A 107 21.73 -7.10 -14.82
N GLU A 108 20.85 -6.41 -15.55
CA GLU A 108 21.13 -6.00 -16.94
C GLU A 108 22.16 -4.86 -17.02
N LEU A 109 22.17 -3.94 -16.05
CA LEU A 109 23.07 -2.79 -16.07
C LEU A 109 24.28 -2.93 -15.14
N SER A 110 24.39 -4.04 -14.42
CA SER A 110 25.46 -4.25 -13.41
C SER A 110 25.60 -3.05 -12.47
N LEU A 111 24.48 -2.57 -11.93
CA LEU A 111 24.41 -1.33 -11.15
C LEU A 111 25.33 -1.37 -9.93
N PRO A 112 26.13 -0.31 -9.70
CA PRO A 112 26.99 -0.27 -8.52
C PRO A 112 26.17 0.02 -7.25
N PRO A 113 26.43 -0.71 -6.14
CA PRO A 113 25.76 -0.47 -4.88
C PRO A 113 26.09 0.93 -4.32
N ASN A 114 25.14 1.51 -3.64
CA ASN A 114 25.35 2.76 -2.91
C ASN A 114 25.77 2.46 -1.47
N ASN A 115 27.06 2.31 -1.25
CA ASN A 115 27.65 1.99 0.05
C ASN A 115 27.68 3.21 0.99
N SER A 116 26.58 3.97 1.07
CA SER A 116 26.49 5.12 1.97
C SER A 116 25.87 4.73 3.31
N LYS A 117 26.40 5.29 4.39
CA LYS A 117 25.82 5.12 5.73
C LYS A 117 24.37 5.60 5.82
N GLU A 118 23.97 6.51 4.94
CA GLU A 118 22.58 6.96 4.87
C GLU A 118 21.66 5.81 4.43
N ILE A 119 22.02 5.07 3.37
CA ILE A 119 21.23 3.94 2.87
C ILE A 119 21.12 2.82 3.93
N ASP A 120 22.25 2.50 4.58
CA ASP A 120 22.25 1.52 5.67
C ASP A 120 21.35 1.97 6.83
N THR A 121 21.43 3.25 7.21
CA THR A 121 20.59 3.82 8.27
C THR A 121 19.11 3.81 7.90
N LEU A 122 18.76 4.10 6.63
CA LEU A 122 17.40 4.01 6.13
C LEU A 122 16.88 2.57 6.24
N PHE A 123 17.64 1.59 5.78
CA PHE A 123 17.26 0.18 5.90
C PHE A 123 17.05 -0.22 7.36
N MET A 124 17.95 0.15 8.25
CA MET A 124 17.81 -0.18 9.68
C MET A 124 16.64 0.52 10.36
N LEU A 125 16.22 1.70 9.90
CA LEU A 125 15.06 2.42 10.41
C LEU A 125 13.73 1.86 9.90
N TYR A 126 13.67 1.52 8.63
CA TYR A 126 12.42 1.18 7.96
C TYR A 126 12.24 -0.33 7.74
N GLY A 127 13.33 -1.10 7.68
CA GLY A 127 13.34 -2.49 7.22
C GLY A 127 13.29 -2.61 5.69
N TYR A 128 13.28 -1.48 5.00
CA TYR A 128 13.36 -1.33 3.55
C TYR A 128 14.02 0.01 3.23
N ILE A 129 14.35 0.25 1.99
CA ILE A 129 14.88 1.55 1.56
C ILE A 129 13.70 2.36 1.01
N PRO A 130 13.32 3.48 1.69
CA PRO A 130 12.19 4.29 1.23
C PRO A 130 12.47 4.97 -0.10
N GLY A 131 11.44 4.98 -0.96
CA GLY A 131 11.51 5.73 -2.19
C GLY A 131 11.74 7.25 -1.99
N PRO A 132 12.27 7.94 -2.99
CA PRO A 132 12.67 7.44 -4.30
C PRO A 132 14.01 6.69 -4.32
N LYS A 133 14.72 6.58 -3.19
CA LYS A 133 16.05 5.95 -3.12
C LYS A 133 15.97 4.43 -3.30
N THR A 134 17.06 3.87 -3.80
CA THR A 134 17.30 2.42 -3.82
C THR A 134 18.68 2.12 -3.23
N TYR A 135 19.03 0.85 -3.12
CA TYR A 135 20.37 0.42 -2.71
C TYR A 135 21.46 0.73 -3.75
N TYR A 136 21.07 1.20 -4.93
CA TYR A 136 21.99 1.43 -6.05
C TYR A 136 22.12 2.91 -6.39
N LYS A 137 23.31 3.32 -6.84
CA LYS A 137 23.57 4.69 -7.29
C LYS A 137 22.77 5.01 -8.55
N ASN A 138 22.29 6.25 -8.66
CA ASN A 138 21.57 6.75 -9.83
C ASN A 138 20.35 5.90 -10.23
N THR A 139 19.81 5.13 -9.27
CA THR A 139 18.66 4.26 -9.50
C THR A 139 17.59 4.61 -8.49
N TYR A 140 16.37 4.80 -8.97
CA TYR A 140 15.27 5.37 -8.20
C TYR A 140 13.99 4.57 -8.40
N LYS A 141 13.12 4.59 -7.40
CA LYS A 141 11.75 4.11 -7.46
C LYS A 141 10.84 5.30 -7.80
N LEU A 142 9.95 5.14 -8.78
CA LEU A 142 8.90 6.10 -9.07
C LEU A 142 7.96 6.20 -7.86
N GLN A 143 7.61 7.43 -7.48
CA GLN A 143 6.80 7.66 -6.29
C GLN A 143 5.30 7.57 -6.60
N PRO A 144 4.44 7.28 -5.60
CA PRO A 144 2.99 7.29 -5.79
C PRO A 144 2.49 8.61 -6.37
N ALA A 145 1.61 8.51 -7.36
CA ALA A 145 1.03 9.65 -8.07
C ALA A 145 2.08 10.58 -8.72
N GLU A 146 3.30 10.11 -8.97
CA GLU A 146 4.35 10.89 -9.62
C GLU A 146 4.26 10.77 -11.14
N VAL A 147 4.51 11.89 -11.81
CA VAL A 147 4.71 11.99 -13.27
C VAL A 147 6.12 12.51 -13.52
N ILE A 148 6.89 11.81 -14.34
CA ILE A 148 8.22 12.23 -14.78
C ILE A 148 8.23 12.32 -16.30
N LYS A 149 8.69 13.45 -16.85
CA LYS A 149 8.95 13.65 -18.28
C LYS A 149 10.43 13.58 -18.54
N ILE A 150 10.81 12.80 -19.55
CA ILE A 150 12.19 12.53 -19.91
C ILE A 150 12.37 12.86 -21.39
N LYS A 151 13.41 13.61 -21.71
CA LYS A 151 13.80 13.93 -23.09
C LYS A 151 15.32 13.81 -23.25
N SER A 152 15.76 13.12 -24.28
CA SER A 152 17.19 12.97 -24.60
C SER A 152 18.03 12.48 -23.39
N GLY A 153 17.52 11.49 -22.66
CA GLY A 153 18.20 10.90 -21.49
C GLY A 153 18.22 11.79 -20.23
N SER A 154 17.49 12.89 -20.21
CA SER A 154 17.44 13.81 -19.06
C SER A 154 16.01 14.03 -18.58
N ILE A 155 15.85 14.21 -17.26
CA ILE A 155 14.55 14.54 -16.66
C ILE A 155 14.23 16.01 -16.95
N LEU A 156 13.14 16.26 -17.68
CA LEU A 156 12.63 17.61 -17.96
C LEU A 156 11.80 18.16 -16.79
N SER A 157 10.92 17.33 -16.24
CA SER A 157 10.04 17.72 -15.14
C SER A 157 9.61 16.54 -14.31
N LYS A 158 9.28 16.85 -13.06
CA LYS A 158 8.67 15.92 -12.10
C LYS A 158 7.57 16.66 -11.35
N HIS A 159 6.40 16.03 -11.24
CA HIS A 159 5.33 16.55 -10.39
C HIS A 159 4.46 15.42 -9.85
N THR A 160 3.68 15.72 -8.83
CA THR A 160 2.73 14.79 -8.23
C THR A 160 1.32 15.22 -8.61
N TYR A 161 0.56 14.36 -9.31
CA TYR A 161 -0.79 14.69 -9.78
C TYR A 161 -1.87 14.53 -8.71
N TRP A 162 -1.57 13.83 -7.61
CA TRP A 162 -2.51 13.64 -6.51
C TRP A 162 -1.79 13.62 -5.16
N THR A 163 -2.43 14.19 -4.15
CA THR A 163 -1.95 14.15 -2.77
C THR A 163 -3.08 13.75 -1.83
N LEU A 164 -2.74 13.10 -0.73
CA LEU A 164 -3.73 12.73 0.28
C LEU A 164 -4.49 13.97 0.78
N PRO A 165 -5.83 13.97 0.69
CA PRO A 165 -6.63 15.11 1.13
C PRO A 165 -6.36 15.48 2.59
N SER A 166 -6.45 16.76 2.91
CA SER A 166 -6.28 17.22 4.28
C SER A 166 -7.54 16.97 5.10
N TYR A 167 -7.41 16.19 6.19
CA TYR A 167 -8.53 15.94 7.10
C TYR A 167 -9.00 17.22 7.79
N LYS A 168 -10.31 17.33 7.99
CA LYS A 168 -10.89 18.40 8.83
C LYS A 168 -10.31 18.30 10.24
N LYS A 169 -9.88 19.44 10.80
CA LYS A 169 -9.53 19.50 12.23
C LYS A 169 -10.79 19.18 13.04
N THR A 170 -10.73 18.09 13.79
CA THR A 170 -11.83 17.68 14.65
C THR A 170 -11.52 18.06 16.08
N HIS A 171 -12.43 18.79 16.72
CA HIS A 171 -12.36 19.21 18.12
C HIS A 171 -13.43 18.46 18.93
N GLY A 172 -13.23 18.36 20.23
CA GLY A 172 -14.21 17.78 21.14
C GLY A 172 -14.10 16.27 21.37
N ILE A 173 -15.14 15.72 21.98
CA ILE A 173 -15.22 14.29 22.35
C ILE A 173 -15.52 13.47 21.10
N VAL A 174 -14.76 12.41 20.89
CA VAL A 174 -14.99 11.45 19.80
C VAL A 174 -16.19 10.59 20.15
N LYS A 175 -17.17 10.52 19.24
CA LYS A 175 -18.32 9.62 19.34
C LYS A 175 -18.09 8.40 18.43
N ARG A 176 -18.77 7.29 18.73
CA ARG A 176 -18.77 6.12 17.84
C ARG A 176 -19.22 6.49 16.42
N PRO A 177 -18.86 5.69 15.40
CA PRO A 177 -19.35 5.89 14.03
C PRO A 177 -20.87 6.00 14.02
N SER A 178 -21.40 6.98 13.30
CA SER A 178 -22.83 7.15 13.09
C SER A 178 -23.30 6.30 11.90
N LYS A 179 -24.61 6.09 11.77
CA LYS A 179 -25.18 5.44 10.57
C LYS A 179 -24.77 6.14 9.27
N ASN A 180 -24.65 7.47 9.30
CA ASN A 180 -24.17 8.23 8.15
C ASN A 180 -22.69 7.94 7.84
N ASP A 181 -21.82 7.83 8.85
CA ASP A 181 -20.42 7.44 8.63
C ASP A 181 -20.32 6.04 8.00
N LEU A 182 -21.14 5.08 8.48
CA LEU A 182 -21.20 3.73 7.94
C LEU A 182 -21.68 3.73 6.49
N SER A 183 -22.75 4.47 6.18
CA SER A 183 -23.29 4.59 4.82
C SER A 183 -22.27 5.19 3.84
N ILE A 184 -21.52 6.23 4.25
CA ILE A 184 -20.47 6.83 3.42
C ILE A 184 -19.41 5.79 3.04
N ILE A 185 -18.95 4.99 3.99
CA ILE A 185 -17.91 3.96 3.72
C ILE A 185 -18.48 2.80 2.95
N ARG A 186 -19.71 2.34 3.29
CA ARG A 186 -20.38 1.26 2.55
C ARG A 186 -20.50 1.60 1.06
N ASN A 187 -21.03 2.78 0.73
CA ASN A 187 -21.22 3.18 -0.66
C ASN A 187 -19.89 3.25 -1.42
N ALA A 188 -18.85 3.81 -0.79
CA ALA A 188 -17.53 3.87 -1.41
C ALA A 188 -16.91 2.47 -1.63
N LEU A 189 -17.15 1.51 -0.73
CA LEU A 189 -16.72 0.12 -0.89
C LEU A 189 -17.50 -0.60 -1.98
N ILE A 190 -18.82 -0.40 -2.08
CA ILE A 190 -19.65 -0.96 -3.14
C ILE A 190 -19.13 -0.48 -4.50
N GLU A 191 -18.97 0.84 -4.70
CA GLU A 191 -18.46 1.39 -5.95
C GLU A 191 -17.05 0.88 -6.28
N SER A 192 -16.17 0.80 -5.28
CA SER A 192 -14.81 0.27 -5.46
C SER A 192 -14.79 -1.20 -5.87
N LEU A 193 -15.63 -2.03 -5.25
CA LEU A 193 -15.75 -3.45 -5.58
C LEU A 193 -16.36 -3.65 -6.96
N GLU A 194 -17.41 -2.91 -7.28
CA GLU A 194 -18.10 -3.01 -8.57
C GLU A 194 -17.15 -2.79 -9.75
N MET A 195 -16.29 -1.76 -9.66
CA MET A 195 -15.26 -1.48 -10.67
C MET A 195 -14.23 -2.62 -10.78
N ARG A 196 -13.85 -3.25 -9.66
CA ARG A 196 -12.80 -4.29 -9.59
C ARG A 196 -13.27 -5.69 -9.95
N LEU A 197 -14.57 -5.88 -10.16
CA LEU A 197 -15.14 -7.17 -10.62
C LEU A 197 -15.00 -7.40 -12.12
N HIS A 198 -14.62 -6.40 -12.89
CA HIS A 198 -14.41 -6.57 -14.33
C HIS A 198 -13.12 -7.34 -14.58
N ALA A 199 -13.22 -8.58 -15.06
CA ALA A 199 -12.10 -9.40 -15.50
C ALA A 199 -12.57 -10.35 -16.60
N ASP A 200 -11.71 -10.55 -17.60
CA ASP A 200 -11.94 -11.50 -18.69
C ASP A 200 -11.45 -12.93 -18.35
N VAL A 201 -10.93 -13.10 -17.15
CA VAL A 201 -10.32 -14.33 -16.64
C VAL A 201 -10.93 -14.72 -15.29
N PRO A 202 -10.83 -16.00 -14.87
CA PRO A 202 -11.35 -16.45 -13.58
C PRO A 202 -10.76 -15.68 -12.42
N MET A 203 -11.66 -15.27 -11.50
CA MET A 203 -11.35 -14.48 -10.31
C MET A 203 -11.76 -15.21 -9.03
N CYS A 204 -10.98 -15.03 -7.96
CA CYS A 204 -11.35 -15.48 -6.61
C CYS A 204 -11.26 -14.35 -5.59
N LEU A 205 -11.77 -14.60 -4.38
CA LEU A 205 -11.57 -13.79 -3.19
C LEU A 205 -10.68 -14.54 -2.21
N PHE A 206 -9.54 -13.97 -1.84
CA PHE A 206 -8.77 -14.48 -0.71
C PHE A 206 -9.50 -14.14 0.58
N LEU A 207 -10.13 -15.16 1.17
CA LEU A 207 -10.90 -15.03 2.40
C LEU A 207 -10.06 -15.47 3.59
N SER A 208 -9.84 -14.57 4.51
CA SER A 208 -9.30 -14.87 5.85
C SER A 208 -10.43 -14.80 6.87
N GLY A 209 -10.19 -15.22 8.11
CA GLY A 209 -11.12 -14.98 9.21
C GLY A 209 -11.22 -13.52 9.65
N GLY A 210 -10.48 -12.62 9.01
CA GLY A 210 -10.38 -11.22 9.35
C GLY A 210 -11.56 -10.36 8.87
N VAL A 211 -11.78 -9.25 9.55
CA VAL A 211 -12.87 -8.29 9.27
C VAL A 211 -12.87 -7.79 7.82
N ASP A 212 -11.70 -7.59 7.24
CA ASP A 212 -11.57 -6.93 5.94
C ASP A 212 -12.09 -7.81 4.80
N SER A 213 -11.58 -9.04 4.71
CA SER A 213 -12.00 -9.99 3.68
C SER A 213 -13.45 -10.45 3.89
N ALA A 214 -13.88 -10.61 5.15
CA ALA A 214 -15.27 -10.93 5.50
C ALA A 214 -16.23 -9.82 5.07
N LEU A 215 -15.85 -8.55 5.23
CA LEU A 215 -16.65 -7.41 4.76
C LEU A 215 -16.71 -7.35 3.24
N VAL A 216 -15.61 -7.59 2.54
CA VAL A 216 -15.58 -7.70 1.07
C VAL A 216 -16.54 -8.81 0.60
N ALA A 217 -16.45 -10.00 1.19
CA ALA A 217 -17.34 -11.13 0.86
C ALA A 217 -18.81 -10.78 1.09
N SER A 218 -19.11 -10.13 2.23
CA SER A 218 -20.47 -9.74 2.59
C SER A 218 -21.07 -8.71 1.61
N ILE A 219 -20.31 -7.68 1.24
CA ILE A 219 -20.75 -6.67 0.27
C ILE A 219 -20.96 -7.31 -1.11
N LEU A 220 -20.05 -8.16 -1.57
CA LEU A 220 -20.22 -8.90 -2.82
C LEU A 220 -21.50 -9.70 -2.83
N LYS A 221 -21.80 -10.40 -1.74
CA LYS A 221 -22.99 -11.23 -1.62
C LYS A 221 -24.28 -10.44 -1.51
N PHE A 222 -24.36 -9.52 -0.56
CA PHE A 222 -25.63 -8.88 -0.18
C PHE A 222 -25.93 -7.60 -0.96
N GLU A 223 -24.91 -6.82 -1.31
CA GLU A 223 -25.12 -5.53 -2.00
C GLU A 223 -24.99 -5.68 -3.52
N LEU A 224 -24.02 -6.48 -3.99
CA LEU A 224 -23.76 -6.65 -5.42
C LEU A 224 -24.38 -7.93 -5.99
N ASN A 225 -24.98 -8.78 -5.16
CA ASN A 225 -25.57 -10.08 -5.55
C ASN A 225 -24.60 -10.94 -6.38
N LYS A 226 -23.32 -10.98 -5.98
CA LYS A 226 -22.26 -11.76 -6.64
C LYS A 226 -21.87 -12.96 -5.80
N ASN A 227 -21.82 -14.13 -6.43
CA ASN A 227 -21.19 -15.31 -5.88
C ASN A 227 -19.78 -15.38 -6.44
N ILE A 228 -18.79 -15.29 -5.55
CA ILE A 228 -17.37 -15.42 -5.89
C ILE A 228 -16.80 -16.64 -5.19
N ASP A 229 -15.89 -17.35 -5.85
CA ASP A 229 -15.14 -18.44 -5.24
C ASP A 229 -14.19 -17.85 -4.19
N CYS A 230 -14.32 -18.33 -2.96
CA CYS A 230 -13.45 -17.95 -1.86
C CYS A 230 -12.30 -18.96 -1.72
N VAL A 231 -11.10 -18.45 -1.48
CA VAL A 231 -9.90 -19.27 -1.25
C VAL A 231 -9.25 -18.84 0.04
N THR A 232 -8.94 -19.81 0.91
CA THR A 232 -8.09 -19.60 2.08
C THR A 232 -6.82 -20.42 1.93
N VAL A 233 -5.68 -19.78 2.16
CA VAL A 233 -4.39 -20.47 2.13
C VAL A 233 -3.95 -20.75 3.57
N ALA A 234 -3.80 -22.03 3.90
CA ALA A 234 -3.29 -22.51 5.17
C ALA A 234 -1.84 -22.94 5.03
N PHE A 235 -0.98 -22.47 5.93
CA PHE A 235 0.46 -22.80 5.92
C PHE A 235 0.75 -23.92 6.92
N LYS A 236 1.24 -25.04 6.42
CA LYS A 236 1.58 -26.20 7.24
C LYS A 236 2.61 -25.85 8.34
N GLY A 237 2.34 -26.27 9.57
CA GLY A 237 3.25 -26.08 10.70
C GLY A 237 3.18 -24.70 11.36
N ASN A 238 2.20 -23.87 11.01
CA ASN A 238 2.01 -22.56 11.62
C ASN A 238 0.54 -22.35 12.07
N ASP A 239 0.10 -23.15 13.05
CA ASP A 239 -1.28 -23.14 13.56
C ASP A 239 -1.70 -21.75 14.10
N SER A 240 -0.74 -20.91 14.49
CA SER A 240 -1.03 -19.57 15.01
C SER A 240 -1.48 -18.57 13.93
N LEU A 241 -1.26 -18.88 12.67
CA LEU A 241 -1.67 -18.07 11.49
C LEU A 241 -2.80 -18.76 10.71
N ASP A 242 -3.30 -19.89 11.17
CA ASP A 242 -4.39 -20.60 10.50
C ASP A 242 -5.73 -19.96 10.85
N GLU A 243 -6.27 -19.21 9.88
CA GLU A 243 -7.60 -18.59 9.95
C GLU A 243 -8.66 -19.38 9.15
N SER A 244 -8.34 -20.62 8.75
CA SER A 244 -9.21 -21.41 7.85
C SER A 244 -10.58 -21.73 8.46
N SER A 245 -10.64 -21.99 9.79
CA SER A 245 -11.90 -22.25 10.48
C SER A 245 -12.85 -21.06 10.46
N GLN A 246 -12.33 -19.84 10.75
CA GLN A 246 -13.12 -18.62 10.73
C GLN A 246 -13.56 -18.26 9.29
N ALA A 247 -12.67 -18.44 8.32
CA ALA A 247 -12.99 -18.23 6.92
C ALA A 247 -14.10 -19.19 6.43
N LEU A 248 -14.05 -20.45 6.88
CA LEU A 248 -15.08 -21.44 6.58
C LEU A 248 -16.44 -21.07 7.19
N GLU A 249 -16.47 -20.57 8.42
CA GLU A 249 -17.70 -20.09 9.07
C GLU A 249 -18.33 -18.94 8.27
N VAL A 250 -17.52 -17.96 7.87
CA VAL A 250 -17.96 -16.82 7.05
C VAL A 250 -18.51 -17.27 5.70
N SER A 251 -17.78 -18.11 4.98
CA SER A 251 -18.20 -18.60 3.66
C SER A 251 -19.47 -19.43 3.72
N ASN A 252 -19.62 -20.30 4.73
CA ASN A 252 -20.83 -21.10 4.96
C ASN A 252 -22.04 -20.20 5.26
N PHE A 253 -21.86 -19.19 6.13
CA PHE A 253 -22.94 -18.24 6.44
C PHE A 253 -23.40 -17.47 5.19
N LEU A 254 -22.47 -17.06 4.33
CA LEU A 254 -22.75 -16.33 3.11
C LEU A 254 -23.21 -17.24 1.96
N GLY A 255 -23.13 -18.58 2.11
CA GLY A 255 -23.45 -19.54 1.06
C GLY A 255 -22.53 -19.37 -0.16
N LEU A 256 -21.22 -19.14 0.06
CA LEU A 256 -20.21 -19.01 -0.97
C LEU A 256 -19.39 -20.29 -1.11
N SER A 257 -18.96 -20.60 -2.33
CA SER A 257 -17.98 -21.65 -2.59
C SER A 257 -16.66 -21.32 -1.90
N HIS A 258 -16.09 -22.28 -1.19
CA HIS A 258 -14.85 -22.04 -0.43
C HIS A 258 -13.89 -23.22 -0.56
N GLU A 259 -12.65 -22.91 -0.90
CA GLU A 259 -11.55 -23.86 -1.00
C GLU A 259 -10.45 -23.52 -0.03
N ILE A 260 -9.94 -24.51 0.72
CA ILE A 260 -8.77 -24.35 1.59
C ILE A 260 -7.60 -25.02 0.89
N VAL A 261 -6.57 -24.21 0.55
CA VAL A 261 -5.37 -24.68 -0.12
C VAL A 261 -4.23 -24.73 0.89
N ASN A 262 -3.65 -25.92 1.08
CA ASN A 262 -2.52 -26.11 1.97
C ASN A 262 -1.21 -25.85 1.24
N VAL A 263 -0.41 -24.93 1.76
CA VAL A 263 0.91 -24.59 1.24
C VAL A 263 1.99 -25.06 2.23
N ASP A 264 3.02 -25.69 1.71
CA ASP A 264 4.21 -26.07 2.45
C ASP A 264 5.31 -25.06 2.20
N SER A 265 5.64 -24.25 3.21
CA SER A 265 6.71 -23.26 3.14
C SER A 265 8.08 -23.78 3.59
N SER A 266 8.22 -25.09 3.86
CA SER A 266 9.49 -25.72 4.28
C SER A 266 10.59 -25.69 3.21
N HIS A 267 10.23 -25.42 1.96
CA HIS A 267 11.17 -25.30 0.85
C HIS A 267 12.01 -24.01 0.88
N HIS A 268 11.63 -23.01 1.69
CA HIS A 268 12.42 -21.79 1.87
C HIS A 268 13.66 -22.05 2.72
N THR A 269 14.74 -22.46 2.10
CA THR A 269 16.00 -22.80 2.77
C THR A 269 16.91 -21.59 2.99
N ASP A 270 16.81 -20.56 2.16
CA ASP A 270 17.60 -19.32 2.24
C ASP A 270 16.70 -18.10 1.99
N ILE A 271 15.88 -17.78 2.98
CA ILE A 271 14.91 -16.69 2.93
C ILE A 271 15.57 -15.36 2.57
N VAL A 272 16.77 -15.08 3.11
CA VAL A 272 17.47 -13.80 2.85
C VAL A 272 17.82 -13.68 1.38
N LYS A 273 18.35 -14.75 0.79
CA LYS A 273 18.71 -14.79 -0.64
C LYS A 273 17.48 -14.69 -1.53
N GLU A 274 16.40 -15.39 -1.20
CA GLU A 274 15.14 -15.32 -1.96
C GLU A 274 14.55 -13.91 -1.94
N VAL A 275 14.52 -13.26 -0.78
CA VAL A 275 14.05 -11.86 -0.64
C VAL A 275 14.95 -10.91 -1.44
N ILE A 276 16.28 -11.01 -1.31
CA ILE A 276 17.19 -10.15 -2.08
C ILE A 276 17.03 -10.36 -3.59
N ASN A 277 16.86 -11.59 -4.04
CA ASN A 277 16.66 -11.87 -5.46
C ASN A 277 15.34 -11.28 -5.98
N MET A 278 14.27 -11.36 -5.19
CA MET A 278 12.94 -10.82 -5.56
C MET A 278 12.95 -9.29 -5.60
N PHE A 279 13.46 -8.64 -4.57
CA PHE A 279 13.43 -7.18 -4.47
C PHE A 279 14.61 -6.50 -5.18
N GLY A 280 15.68 -7.23 -5.52
CA GLY A 280 16.93 -6.66 -6.02
C GLY A 280 17.71 -5.85 -4.97
N GLN A 281 17.25 -5.77 -3.73
CA GLN A 281 17.87 -5.03 -2.63
C GLN A 281 17.46 -5.60 -1.27
N PRO A 282 18.13 -5.21 -0.15
CA PRO A 282 17.74 -5.63 1.19
C PRO A 282 16.30 -5.24 1.54
N PHE A 283 15.56 -6.19 2.14
CA PHE A 283 14.17 -6.01 2.54
C PHE A 283 13.85 -6.89 3.77
N GLU A 284 13.18 -6.35 4.78
CA GLU A 284 12.98 -7.03 6.08
C GLU A 284 11.87 -8.08 6.05
N THR A 285 10.79 -7.83 5.29
CA THR A 285 9.60 -8.65 5.37
C THR A 285 9.63 -9.87 4.46
N THR A 286 9.15 -10.99 4.97
CA THR A 286 8.90 -12.22 4.21
C THR A 286 7.49 -12.29 3.62
N THR A 287 6.69 -11.23 3.78
CA THR A 287 5.29 -11.17 3.29
C THR A 287 5.21 -11.45 1.80
N SER A 288 6.18 -10.99 1.02
CA SER A 288 6.25 -11.26 -0.42
C SER A 288 6.38 -12.74 -0.77
N LEU A 289 7.12 -13.51 0.03
CA LEU A 289 7.24 -14.97 -0.16
C LEU A 289 5.90 -15.65 0.15
N ILE A 290 5.22 -15.21 1.20
CA ILE A 290 3.88 -15.69 1.55
C ILE A 290 2.89 -15.37 0.43
N VAL A 291 2.91 -14.15 -0.10
CA VAL A 291 2.05 -13.73 -1.22
C VAL A 291 2.36 -14.55 -2.48
N ARG A 292 3.64 -14.77 -2.78
CA ARG A 292 4.06 -15.60 -3.90
C ARG A 292 3.51 -17.02 -3.79
N ASP A 293 3.72 -17.65 -2.64
CA ASP A 293 3.28 -19.03 -2.43
C ASP A 293 1.75 -19.14 -2.44
N MET A 294 1.07 -18.15 -1.85
CA MET A 294 -0.37 -18.06 -1.86
C MET A 294 -0.93 -17.95 -3.29
N THR A 295 -0.36 -17.07 -4.10
CA THR A 295 -0.83 -16.87 -5.48
C THR A 295 -0.42 -18.01 -6.40
N ALA A 296 0.77 -18.58 -6.24
CA ALA A 296 1.22 -19.75 -6.98
C ALA A 296 0.30 -20.96 -6.79
N ALA A 297 -0.16 -21.17 -5.55
CA ALA A 297 -1.03 -22.30 -5.20
C ALA A 297 -2.39 -22.29 -5.92
N VAL A 298 -2.82 -21.14 -6.46
CA VAL A 298 -4.13 -20.96 -7.10
C VAL A 298 -4.05 -20.47 -8.55
N SER A 299 -2.85 -20.14 -9.03
CA SER A 299 -2.63 -19.51 -10.34
C SER A 299 -3.03 -20.37 -11.54
N ASP A 300 -3.13 -21.68 -11.38
CA ASP A 300 -3.62 -22.57 -12.43
C ASP A 300 -5.14 -22.41 -12.67
N LYS A 301 -5.89 -22.07 -11.62
CA LYS A 301 -7.35 -21.96 -11.65
C LYS A 301 -7.81 -20.51 -11.82
N TYR A 302 -7.14 -19.57 -11.16
CA TYR A 302 -7.49 -18.14 -11.15
C TYR A 302 -6.32 -17.30 -11.63
N LYS A 303 -6.61 -16.14 -12.19
CA LYS A 303 -5.58 -15.16 -12.62
C LYS A 303 -5.70 -13.83 -11.89
N VAL A 304 -6.86 -13.60 -11.26
CA VAL A 304 -7.16 -12.38 -10.50
C VAL A 304 -7.68 -12.76 -9.12
N GLY A 305 -7.26 -12.05 -8.09
CA GLY A 305 -7.73 -12.24 -6.73
C GLY A 305 -8.08 -10.93 -6.04
N LEU A 306 -9.27 -10.85 -5.46
CA LEU A 306 -9.64 -9.78 -4.54
C LEU A 306 -9.05 -10.06 -3.16
N THR A 307 -8.62 -9.01 -2.46
CA THR A 307 -8.05 -9.11 -1.10
C THR A 307 -8.58 -8.03 -0.17
N GLY A 308 -8.48 -8.24 1.14
CA GLY A 308 -8.71 -7.23 2.17
C GLY A 308 -7.55 -6.25 2.37
N PHE A 309 -6.51 -6.32 1.55
CA PHE A 309 -5.30 -5.52 1.67
C PHE A 309 -5.59 -4.01 1.57
N GLY A 310 -4.82 -3.19 2.30
CA GLY A 310 -4.99 -1.74 2.36
C GLY A 310 -5.97 -1.27 3.45
N ALA A 311 -6.82 -2.17 3.97
CA ALA A 311 -7.77 -1.81 5.02
C ALA A 311 -7.09 -1.34 6.32
N ASP A 312 -5.97 -1.95 6.70
CA ASP A 312 -5.23 -1.59 7.90
C ASP A 312 -4.67 -0.16 7.84
N GLU A 313 -4.15 0.23 6.69
CA GLU A 313 -3.60 1.55 6.43
C GLU A 313 -4.69 2.61 6.41
N VAL A 314 -5.78 2.34 5.68
CA VAL A 314 -6.87 3.30 5.47
C VAL A 314 -7.75 3.44 6.72
N PHE A 315 -7.96 2.37 7.50
CA PHE A 315 -8.87 2.35 8.65
C PHE A 315 -8.17 2.13 10.00
N SER A 316 -6.86 2.40 10.07
CA SER A 316 -6.08 2.35 11.32
C SER A 316 -6.11 0.99 12.03
N GLY A 317 -5.88 -0.09 11.28
CA GLY A 317 -5.96 -1.46 11.78
C GLY A 317 -4.74 -1.93 12.59
N TYR A 318 -3.59 -1.28 12.51
CA TYR A 318 -2.37 -1.71 13.19
C TYR A 318 -2.33 -1.34 14.66
N GLY A 319 -1.68 -2.17 15.48
CA GLY A 319 -1.46 -1.92 16.91
C GLY A 319 -0.82 -0.56 17.22
N LYS A 320 0.04 -0.06 16.33
CA LYS A 320 0.67 1.27 16.44
C LYS A 320 -0.32 2.43 16.35
N HIS A 321 -1.41 2.30 15.59
CA HIS A 321 -2.50 3.28 15.57
C HIS A 321 -3.22 3.34 16.91
N ALA A 322 -3.59 2.16 17.46
CA ALA A 322 -4.22 2.06 18.78
C ALA A 322 -3.30 2.61 19.89
N TYR A 323 -1.99 2.31 19.80
CA TYR A 323 -1.00 2.84 20.73
C TYR A 323 -0.90 4.37 20.64
N ALA A 324 -0.76 4.92 19.44
CA ALA A 324 -0.70 6.36 19.22
C ALA A 324 -1.96 7.05 19.77
N TYR A 325 -3.14 6.50 19.54
CA TYR A 325 -4.40 7.04 20.06
C TYR A 325 -4.50 6.95 21.58
N LYS A 326 -4.18 5.80 22.18
CA LYS A 326 -4.21 5.57 23.63
C LYS A 326 -3.35 6.60 24.38
N TYR A 327 -2.15 6.85 23.88
CA TYR A 327 -1.16 7.73 24.52
C TYR A 327 -1.08 9.13 23.93
N ARG A 328 -2.02 9.53 23.05
CA ARG A 328 -1.99 10.80 22.31
C ARG A 328 -1.81 12.04 23.18
N LYS A 329 -2.46 12.11 24.35
CA LYS A 329 -2.35 13.27 25.26
C LYS A 329 -0.90 13.47 25.71
N PHE A 330 -0.21 12.38 26.06
CA PHE A 330 1.19 12.40 26.45
C PHE A 330 2.10 12.63 25.23
N LEU A 331 1.89 11.92 24.16
CA LEU A 331 2.68 12.03 22.94
C LEU A 331 2.59 13.42 22.29
N ASN A 332 1.46 14.11 22.44
CA ASN A 332 1.26 15.47 21.95
C ASN A 332 1.66 16.55 22.97
N ALA A 333 2.03 16.18 24.21
CA ALA A 333 2.42 17.13 25.24
C ALA A 333 3.71 17.89 24.86
N ASN A 334 3.88 19.07 25.43
CA ASN A 334 5.08 19.89 25.19
C ASN A 334 6.34 19.24 25.75
N ASN A 335 7.50 19.71 25.27
CA ASN A 335 8.80 19.15 25.62
C ASN A 335 9.11 19.22 27.12
N PHE A 336 8.66 20.29 27.81
CA PHE A 336 8.87 20.46 29.26
C PHE A 336 8.15 19.39 30.08
N PHE A 337 6.87 19.14 29.80
CA PHE A 337 6.09 18.12 30.51
C PHE A 337 6.69 16.72 30.27
N ARG A 338 7.12 16.44 29.05
CA ARG A 338 7.77 15.16 28.74
C ARG A 338 9.13 15.00 29.40
N PHE A 339 9.92 16.09 29.49
CA PHE A 339 11.18 16.10 30.24
C PHE A 339 10.93 15.79 31.72
N LEU A 340 9.92 16.38 32.33
CA LEU A 340 9.55 16.11 33.73
C LEU A 340 9.17 14.63 33.93
N VAL A 341 8.32 14.09 33.08
CA VAL A 341 7.94 12.66 33.11
C VAL A 341 9.15 11.76 32.89
N LYS A 342 10.07 12.13 32.00
CA LYS A 342 11.34 11.43 31.78
C LYS A 342 12.19 11.38 33.06
N TYR A 343 12.32 12.49 33.74
CA TYR A 343 13.10 12.60 34.97
C TYR A 343 12.51 11.71 36.06
N ILE A 344 11.20 11.77 36.24
CA ILE A 344 10.47 10.95 37.22
C ILE A 344 10.55 9.46 36.83
N ALA A 345 10.34 9.11 35.58
CA ALA A 345 10.41 7.72 35.10
C ALA A 345 11.82 7.15 35.27
N ARG A 346 12.86 7.94 35.02
CA ARG A 346 14.25 7.53 35.23
C ARG A 346 14.54 7.22 36.70
N TYR A 347 13.94 7.95 37.62
CA TYR A 347 14.11 7.78 39.05
C TYR A 347 13.33 6.59 39.61
N LEU A 348 12.14 6.29 39.06
CA LEU A 348 11.24 5.24 39.54
C LEU A 348 11.45 3.88 38.86
N ILE A 349 12.10 3.83 37.68
CA ILE A 349 12.09 2.65 36.80
C ILE A 349 13.51 2.13 36.51
N LEU A 350 14.52 2.64 37.23
CA LEU A 350 15.94 2.48 36.88
C LEU A 350 16.50 1.06 36.91
N ASP A 351 15.76 0.02 37.32
CA ASP A 351 16.40 -1.27 37.58
C ASP A 351 15.65 -2.55 37.16
N ARG A 352 14.58 -2.45 36.37
CA ARG A 352 13.87 -3.67 35.91
C ARG A 352 13.69 -3.68 34.41
N GLY A 353 14.58 -4.37 33.72
CA GLY A 353 14.42 -4.71 32.31
C GLY A 353 13.06 -5.38 32.06
N GLY A 354 12.12 -4.68 31.39
CA GLY A 354 10.80 -5.19 31.13
C GLY A 354 9.98 -4.24 30.22
N ARG A 355 8.72 -4.61 29.98
CA ARG A 355 7.78 -3.83 29.15
C ARG A 355 7.67 -2.35 29.53
N LEU A 356 7.87 -2.00 30.80
CA LEU A 356 7.86 -0.61 31.31
C LEU A 356 9.11 0.19 30.90
N SER A 357 10.29 -0.44 30.84
CA SER A 357 11.52 0.18 30.33
C SER A 357 11.36 0.50 28.85
N ASN A 358 10.77 -0.43 28.09
CA ASN A 358 10.48 -0.29 26.68
C ASN A 358 9.49 0.85 26.43
N TRP A 359 8.43 0.92 27.22
CA TRP A 359 7.44 1.98 27.20
C TRP A 359 8.05 3.35 27.47
N SER A 360 8.91 3.47 28.49
CA SER A 360 9.55 4.73 28.83
C SER A 360 10.47 5.25 27.72
N HIS A 361 11.22 4.37 27.06
CA HIS A 361 12.12 4.77 25.95
C HIS A 361 11.35 5.21 24.69
N SER A 362 10.28 4.54 24.33
CA SER A 362 9.44 4.94 23.20
C SER A 362 8.70 6.27 23.44
N MET A 363 8.40 6.58 24.70
CA MET A 363 7.73 7.82 25.10
C MET A 363 8.69 9.03 25.22
N LEU A 364 9.98 8.78 25.36
CA LEU A 364 10.99 9.77 25.66
C LEU A 364 11.75 10.30 24.44
N GLY A 365 11.27 10.00 23.23
CA GLY A 365 11.77 10.59 22.00
C GLY A 365 11.83 12.12 22.12
N VAL A 366 12.98 12.69 21.80
CA VAL A 366 13.25 14.12 21.99
C VAL A 366 12.43 14.95 21.01
N ASP A 367 12.20 14.42 19.80
CA ASP A 367 11.43 15.07 18.76
C ASP A 367 10.09 14.35 18.48
N PHE A 368 9.13 15.09 17.93
CA PHE A 368 7.84 14.56 17.55
C PHE A 368 7.96 13.46 16.47
N ASN A 369 8.85 13.64 15.52
CA ASN A 369 9.12 12.73 14.42
C ASN A 369 9.77 11.43 14.89
N GLU A 370 10.69 11.52 15.85
CA GLU A 370 11.36 10.38 16.45
C GLU A 370 10.38 9.42 17.17
N ARG A 371 9.24 9.92 17.64
CA ARG A 371 8.23 9.11 18.34
C ARG A 371 7.65 8.01 17.50
N TYR A 372 7.50 8.22 16.21
CA TYR A 372 7.03 7.17 15.30
C TYR A 372 8.04 6.00 15.29
N PHE A 373 9.33 6.29 15.11
CA PHE A 373 10.35 5.25 15.12
C PHE A 373 10.50 4.58 16.48
N ALA A 374 10.37 5.33 17.57
CA ALA A 374 10.38 4.77 18.91
C ALA A 374 9.22 3.78 19.16
N ILE A 375 8.05 3.99 18.51
CA ILE A 375 6.94 3.05 18.54
C ILE A 375 7.25 1.78 17.72
N LYS A 376 7.98 1.93 16.61
CA LYS A 376 8.27 0.83 15.66
C LYS A 376 9.51 0.01 16.06
N LEU A 377 10.60 0.67 16.47
CA LEU A 377 11.97 0.11 16.47
C LEU A 377 12.58 -0.09 17.86
N PHE A 378 11.79 -0.29 18.83
CA PHE A 378 12.30 -0.62 20.14
C PHE A 378 13.02 -1.99 20.11
N PRO A 379 14.25 -2.17 20.46
CA PRO A 379 15.31 -1.48 21.21
C PRO A 379 16.44 -0.86 20.38
N THR A 380 16.46 -1.02 19.06
CA THR A 380 17.56 -0.67 18.15
C THR A 380 17.81 0.84 18.03
N ILE A 381 16.80 1.65 18.33
CA ILE A 381 16.85 3.12 18.18
C ILE A 381 17.99 3.77 18.97
N ARG A 382 18.38 3.19 20.09
CA ARG A 382 19.45 3.74 20.93
C ARG A 382 20.80 3.76 20.22
N GLU A 383 21.11 2.75 19.44
CA GLU A 383 22.36 2.66 18.67
C GLU A 383 22.29 3.58 17.45
N LEU A 384 21.16 3.63 16.78
CA LEU A 384 20.94 4.49 15.60
C LEU A 384 21.08 5.98 15.94
N ARG A 385 20.67 6.42 17.12
CA ARG A 385 20.87 7.81 17.62
C ARG A 385 22.32 8.28 17.67
N LYS A 386 23.27 7.37 17.66
CA LYS A 386 24.71 7.71 17.63
C LYS A 386 25.18 8.09 16.23
N LEU A 387 24.38 7.81 15.20
CA LEU A 387 24.72 8.10 13.82
C LEU A 387 24.22 9.50 13.42
N PRO A 388 25.05 10.37 12.83
CA PRO A 388 24.62 11.67 12.31
C PRO A 388 23.49 11.52 11.26
N GLU A 389 23.57 10.51 10.42
CA GLU A 389 22.61 10.20 9.37
C GLU A 389 21.20 9.96 9.92
N TYR A 390 21.10 9.35 11.11
CA TYR A 390 19.81 9.16 11.79
C TYR A 390 19.07 10.49 12.00
N TRP A 391 19.78 11.51 12.51
CA TRP A 391 19.17 12.82 12.79
C TRP A 391 18.79 13.56 11.50
N ASN A 392 19.60 13.44 10.46
CA ASN A 392 19.29 14.01 9.16
C ASN A 392 17.99 13.38 8.59
N ILE A 393 17.86 12.06 8.66
CA ILE A 393 16.69 11.34 8.20
C ILE A 393 15.45 11.73 9.02
N VAL A 394 15.54 11.68 10.36
CA VAL A 394 14.42 12.03 11.24
C VAL A 394 13.93 13.45 11.00
N ASN A 395 14.84 14.41 10.78
CA ASN A 395 14.49 15.81 10.55
C ASN A 395 13.96 16.08 9.14
N SER A 396 14.38 15.31 8.13
CA SER A 396 13.96 15.51 6.73
C SER A 396 12.67 14.77 6.37
N THR A 397 12.34 13.67 7.06
CA THR A 397 11.29 12.74 6.63
C THR A 397 9.89 13.16 7.06
N PHE A 398 9.76 14.01 8.10
CA PHE A 398 8.48 14.20 8.74
C PHE A 398 7.84 15.56 8.51
N PHE A 399 6.59 15.47 8.13
CA PHE A 399 5.67 16.59 8.02
C PHE A 399 5.48 17.26 9.40
N SER A 400 5.31 18.54 9.42
CA SER A 400 5.04 19.35 10.63
C SER A 400 3.65 19.04 11.24
N TYR A 401 3.43 17.80 11.69
CA TYR A 401 2.20 17.42 12.39
C TYR A 401 2.32 17.63 13.89
N LYS A 402 1.30 18.25 14.46
CA LYS A 402 1.16 18.44 15.92
C LYS A 402 0.34 17.30 16.57
N ASP A 403 -0.15 16.33 15.81
CA ASP A 403 -0.97 15.21 16.28
C ASP A 403 -0.34 13.88 15.88
N ILE A 404 0.06 13.10 16.88
CA ILE A 404 0.72 11.80 16.70
C ILE A 404 -0.17 10.76 16.00
N VAL A 405 -1.49 10.78 16.24
CA VAL A 405 -2.42 9.82 15.62
C VAL A 405 -2.45 10.05 14.12
N ARG A 406 -2.54 11.32 13.73
CA ARG A 406 -2.54 11.73 12.33
C ARG A 406 -1.19 11.49 11.65
N LEU A 407 -0.09 11.71 12.39
CA LEU A 407 1.25 11.41 11.90
C LEU A 407 1.38 9.92 11.54
N VAL A 408 1.01 9.03 12.47
CA VAL A 408 1.10 7.58 12.26
C VAL A 408 0.22 7.16 11.09
N TYR A 409 -1.03 7.62 11.04
CA TYR A 409 -1.95 7.32 9.94
C TYR A 409 -1.38 7.72 8.57
N LYS A 410 -0.93 8.97 8.45
CA LYS A 410 -0.41 9.46 7.17
C LYS A 410 0.89 8.77 6.78
N PHE A 411 1.74 8.50 7.76
CA PHE A 411 3.00 7.79 7.50
C PHE A 411 2.75 6.38 6.96
N GLU A 412 1.80 5.65 7.56
CA GLU A 412 1.46 4.30 7.08
C GLU A 412 0.91 4.33 5.66
N LEU A 413 0.02 5.27 5.36
CA LEU A 413 -0.63 5.34 4.05
C LEU A 413 0.27 5.87 2.93
N MET A 414 1.18 6.81 3.23
CA MET A 414 1.96 7.52 2.21
C MET A 414 3.42 7.07 2.09
N ASN A 415 3.92 6.29 3.06
CA ASN A 415 5.31 5.82 3.06
C ASN A 415 5.39 4.30 3.22
N ALA A 416 4.83 3.74 4.30
CA ALA A 416 4.94 2.31 4.54
C ALA A 416 4.12 1.47 3.53
N LEU A 417 2.94 1.94 3.16
CA LEU A 417 2.10 1.27 2.16
C LEU A 417 2.82 1.15 0.81
N PRO A 418 3.20 2.26 0.12
CA PRO A 418 3.79 2.16 -1.21
C PRO A 418 5.17 1.53 -1.22
N ASP A 419 6.00 1.73 -0.18
CA ASP A 419 7.40 1.32 -0.21
C ASP A 419 7.66 -0.05 0.44
N SER A 420 6.68 -0.60 1.13
CA SER A 420 6.79 -1.92 1.76
C SER A 420 5.65 -2.84 1.34
N ARG A 421 4.40 -2.47 1.59
CA ARG A 421 3.24 -3.35 1.43
C ARG A 421 2.89 -3.60 -0.04
N CYS A 422 2.74 -2.52 -0.82
CA CYS A 422 2.43 -2.63 -2.25
C CYS A 422 3.54 -3.34 -3.01
N VAL A 423 4.81 -3.00 -2.72
CA VAL A 423 5.97 -3.69 -3.33
C VAL A 423 5.95 -5.20 -3.02
N SER A 424 5.66 -5.58 -1.77
CA SER A 424 5.56 -7.00 -1.39
C SER A 424 4.43 -7.73 -2.12
N ASN A 425 3.28 -7.09 -2.26
CA ASN A 425 2.14 -7.66 -2.97
C ASN A 425 2.40 -7.79 -4.47
N ASP A 426 2.86 -6.71 -5.10
CA ASP A 426 3.09 -6.67 -6.53
C ASP A 426 4.16 -7.71 -6.95
N LEU A 427 5.36 -7.64 -6.37
CA LEU A 427 6.43 -8.58 -6.69
C LEU A 427 6.09 -10.02 -6.30
N GLY A 428 5.42 -10.22 -5.16
CA GLY A 428 5.01 -11.56 -4.72
C GLY A 428 4.02 -12.20 -5.69
N SER A 429 2.94 -11.49 -6.03
CA SER A 429 1.87 -12.04 -6.87
C SER A 429 2.27 -12.15 -8.35
N MET A 430 2.98 -11.14 -8.88
CA MET A 430 3.40 -11.15 -10.27
C MET A 430 4.45 -12.23 -10.58
N ASN A 431 5.17 -12.74 -9.57
CA ASN A 431 6.03 -13.90 -9.73
C ASN A 431 5.27 -15.14 -10.23
N SER A 432 3.97 -15.23 -9.94
CA SER A 432 3.07 -16.29 -10.41
C SER A 432 2.12 -15.81 -11.54
N SER A 433 2.40 -14.67 -12.16
CA SER A 433 1.52 -14.03 -13.16
C SER A 433 0.09 -13.92 -12.66
N PHE A 434 -0.07 -13.51 -11.39
CA PHE A 434 -1.35 -13.41 -10.69
C PHE A 434 -1.61 -11.95 -10.29
N GLU A 435 -2.77 -11.42 -10.63
CA GLU A 435 -3.15 -10.04 -10.32
C GLU A 435 -3.91 -9.97 -9.00
N LEU A 436 -3.38 -9.23 -8.03
CA LEU A 436 -4.06 -8.92 -6.78
C LEU A 436 -4.75 -7.56 -6.86
N ARG A 437 -6.07 -7.54 -6.65
CA ARG A 437 -6.88 -6.32 -6.60
C ARG A 437 -7.22 -5.97 -5.16
N THR A 438 -7.06 -4.70 -4.84
CA THR A 438 -7.16 -4.16 -3.47
C THR A 438 -8.31 -3.16 -3.37
N PRO A 439 -9.54 -3.60 -3.05
CA PRO A 439 -10.72 -2.73 -3.03
C PRO A 439 -10.60 -1.54 -2.06
N PHE A 440 -9.84 -1.70 -0.97
CA PHE A 440 -9.63 -0.63 0.01
C PHE A 440 -8.72 0.50 -0.47
N LEU A 441 -7.89 0.27 -1.50
CA LEU A 441 -7.02 1.28 -2.10
C LEU A 441 -7.72 1.91 -3.31
N SER A 442 -8.79 2.64 -3.07
CA SER A 442 -9.52 3.42 -4.07
C SER A 442 -9.52 4.89 -3.71
N LYS A 443 -9.43 5.75 -4.71
CA LYS A 443 -9.59 7.21 -4.55
C LYS A 443 -10.87 7.53 -3.79
N LYS A 444 -11.99 6.90 -4.16
CA LYS A 444 -13.32 7.11 -3.56
C LYS A 444 -13.36 6.75 -2.08
N ILE A 445 -12.69 5.66 -1.67
CA ILE A 445 -12.62 5.27 -0.25
C ILE A 445 -11.81 6.29 0.55
N VAL A 446 -10.65 6.70 0.06
CA VAL A 446 -9.82 7.70 0.76
C VAL A 446 -10.53 9.05 0.85
N GLU A 447 -11.24 9.47 -0.19
CA GLU A 447 -12.08 10.67 -0.14
C GLU A 447 -13.26 10.52 0.84
N ALA A 448 -13.86 9.33 0.93
CA ALA A 448 -14.92 9.02 1.89
C ALA A 448 -14.39 9.07 3.33
N THR A 449 -13.23 8.47 3.61
CA THR A 449 -12.61 8.52 4.95
C THR A 449 -12.29 9.94 5.37
N ASN A 450 -11.93 10.82 4.43
CA ASN A 450 -11.62 12.21 4.71
C ASN A 450 -12.83 13.05 5.18
N LYS A 451 -14.05 12.58 4.89
CA LYS A 451 -15.31 13.20 5.38
C LYS A 451 -15.61 12.85 6.84
N ILE A 452 -14.90 11.86 7.40
CA ILE A 452 -15.11 11.29 8.73
C ILE A 452 -13.97 11.71 9.65
N ASP A 453 -14.28 11.90 10.95
CA ASP A 453 -13.25 12.10 11.95
C ASP A 453 -12.35 10.86 12.05
N TYR A 454 -11.12 10.98 11.60
CA TYR A 454 -10.14 9.87 11.57
C TYR A 454 -9.94 9.18 12.93
N ARG A 455 -10.22 9.87 14.04
CA ARG A 455 -10.15 9.30 15.39
C ARG A 455 -11.19 8.20 15.61
N LYS A 456 -12.31 8.20 14.86
CA LYS A 456 -13.35 7.17 14.92
C LYS A 456 -12.87 5.80 14.42
N PHE A 457 -11.81 5.76 13.61
CA PHE A 457 -11.26 4.51 13.11
C PHE A 457 -10.54 3.69 14.19
N VAL A 458 -10.10 4.35 15.29
CA VAL A 458 -9.26 3.73 16.31
C VAL A 458 -9.72 3.98 17.75
N ALA A 459 -10.59 4.96 17.99
CA ALA A 459 -10.96 5.39 19.33
C ALA A 459 -11.67 4.31 20.18
N PHE A 460 -12.41 3.43 19.55
CA PHE A 460 -13.24 2.40 20.19
C PHE A 460 -12.76 0.97 19.87
N GLY A 461 -11.69 0.85 19.14
CA GLY A 461 -11.06 -0.38 18.68
C GLY A 461 -10.39 -0.17 17.31
N GLN A 462 -9.52 -1.08 16.93
CA GLN A 462 -8.93 -1.07 15.59
C GLN A 462 -10.01 -1.36 14.54
N LYS A 463 -10.01 -0.62 13.44
CA LYS A 463 -11.01 -0.76 12.36
C LYS A 463 -12.46 -0.66 12.84
N GLU A 464 -12.74 0.14 13.85
CA GLU A 464 -14.07 0.22 14.47
C GLU A 464 -15.19 0.42 13.44
N ILE A 465 -14.94 1.24 12.40
CA ILE A 465 -15.94 1.51 11.38
C ILE A 465 -16.21 0.28 10.50
N LEU A 466 -15.17 -0.50 10.15
CA LEU A 466 -15.33 -1.74 9.38
C LEU A 466 -16.01 -2.83 10.21
N ARG A 467 -15.64 -2.95 11.50
CA ARG A 467 -16.31 -3.86 12.43
C ARG A 467 -17.78 -3.51 12.62
N SER A 468 -18.09 -2.22 12.78
CA SER A 468 -19.46 -1.76 12.90
C SER A 468 -20.27 -2.03 11.61
N LEU A 469 -19.64 -1.91 10.46
CA LEU A 469 -20.27 -2.21 9.17
C LEU A 469 -20.48 -3.71 8.97
N LEU A 470 -19.48 -4.53 9.32
CA LEU A 470 -19.57 -5.99 9.21
C LEU A 470 -20.70 -6.57 10.06
N LYS A 471 -20.95 -6.02 11.26
CA LYS A 471 -22.05 -6.42 12.14
C LYS A 471 -23.45 -6.26 11.54
N GLU A 472 -23.59 -5.46 10.49
CA GLU A 472 -24.86 -5.34 9.76
C GLU A 472 -25.13 -6.54 8.84
N TYR A 473 -24.08 -7.32 8.50
CA TYR A 473 -24.14 -8.46 7.60
C TYR A 473 -23.96 -9.81 8.30
N LEU A 474 -23.06 -9.87 9.30
CA LEU A 474 -22.73 -11.10 10.00
C LEU A 474 -23.13 -11.00 11.47
N PRO A 475 -23.68 -12.09 12.07
CA PRO A 475 -23.95 -12.12 13.50
C PRO A 475 -22.68 -11.89 14.32
N ASP A 476 -22.84 -11.42 15.53
CA ASP A 476 -21.71 -11.33 16.48
C ASP A 476 -21.22 -12.76 16.79
N SER A 477 -20.06 -13.12 16.26
CA SER A 477 -19.35 -14.37 16.53
C SER A 477 -18.19 -14.12 17.49
#